data_f1d41930496ba610619a809607055191
#
_entry.id   f1d41930496ba610619a809607055191
#
_cell.length_a   1.000
_cell.length_b   1.000
_cell.length_c   1.000
_cell.angle_alpha   90.00
_cell.angle_beta   90.00
_cell.angle_gamma   90.00
#
_symmetry.space_group_name_H-M   'P 1'
#
loop_
_entity.id
_entity.type
_entity.pdbx_description
1 polymer ?
#
loop_
_entity_poly.entity_id
_entity_poly.type
_entity_poly.pdbx_seq_one_letter_code
_entity_poly.pdbx_strand_id
1 'polypeptide(L)'
;GEGRFYGFDCFRSSQTDELAGSIIMAVRRYCSENAHPEKLVIHFYKTLSKKELKPIESGLARLGLKIPVVVVTVNKSFSQDVLAFDTDSEHLIPASYSYIPVNRTQYLLFNNSLTDDTSKETPRRFPFPMKVSMQYFAAGSEVSTQPEADMRVELLSQICSFSQLYWKSV
;
A
#
# COMPACT_ATOMS: atom_id res chain seq x y z
N GLY A 1 3.27 3.65 -15.48
CA GLY A 1 1.98 4.02 -16.06
C GLY A 1 1.36 5.17 -15.28
N GLU A 2 0.73 6.10 -15.96
CA GLU A 2 0.01 7.19 -15.30
C GLU A 2 -1.18 6.59 -14.54
N GLY A 3 -1.24 6.84 -13.22
CA GLY A 3 -2.37 6.44 -12.39
C GLY A 3 -3.62 7.21 -12.83
N ARG A 4 -4.68 6.50 -13.24
CA ARG A 4 -5.98 7.10 -13.53
C ARG A 4 -6.94 6.79 -12.41
N PHE A 5 -7.68 7.81 -11.97
CA PHE A 5 -8.78 7.64 -11.04
C PHE A 5 -10.04 7.24 -11.84
N TYR A 6 -10.58 6.04 -11.57
CA TYR A 6 -11.75 5.52 -12.27
C TYR A 6 -13.07 5.76 -11.52
N GLY A 7 -13.00 6.19 -10.28
CA GLY A 7 -14.16 6.44 -9.45
C GLY A 7 -13.98 5.87 -8.05
N PHE A 8 -14.98 6.10 -7.21
CA PHE A 8 -15.02 5.52 -5.89
C PHE A 8 -16.42 4.97 -5.61
N ASP A 9 -16.46 3.92 -4.81
CA ASP A 9 -17.69 3.40 -4.22
C ASP A 9 -17.54 3.46 -2.70
N CYS A 10 -18.60 3.92 -2.04
CA CYS A 10 -18.69 3.89 -0.58
C CYS A 10 -19.61 2.75 -0.17
N PHE A 11 -19.09 1.79 0.56
CA PHE A 11 -19.88 0.73 1.15
C PHE A 11 -19.50 0.56 2.61
N ARG A 12 -20.48 0.21 3.42
CA ARG A 12 -20.28 -0.13 4.82
C ARG A 12 -20.26 -1.65 4.92
N SER A 13 -19.06 -2.23 4.90
CA SER A 13 -18.94 -3.67 5.01
C SER A 13 -18.57 -4.07 6.42
N SER A 14 -19.41 -4.89 7.03
CA SER A 14 -19.09 -5.66 8.21
C SER A 14 -18.79 -7.13 7.87
N GLN A 15 -18.98 -7.54 6.61
CA GLN A 15 -18.87 -8.92 6.16
C GLN A 15 -17.81 -9.08 5.07
N THR A 16 -17.10 -10.19 5.14
CA THR A 16 -16.03 -10.54 4.20
C THR A 16 -16.51 -10.64 2.75
N ASP A 17 -17.72 -11.14 2.55
CA ASP A 17 -18.28 -11.34 1.21
C ASP A 17 -18.64 -10.03 0.52
N GLU A 18 -19.05 -9.02 1.28
CA GLU A 18 -19.32 -7.67 0.75
C GLU A 18 -18.03 -6.99 0.27
N LEU A 19 -16.93 -7.12 1.03
CA LEU A 19 -15.63 -6.60 0.63
C LEU A 19 -15.19 -7.22 -0.71
N ALA A 20 -15.23 -8.56 -0.79
CA ALA A 20 -14.88 -9.27 -2.01
C ALA A 20 -15.78 -8.88 -3.17
N GLY A 21 -17.10 -8.78 -2.95
CA GLY A 21 -18.06 -8.35 -3.94
C GLY A 21 -17.74 -6.98 -4.52
N SER A 22 -17.43 -6.01 -3.68
CA SER A 22 -17.08 -4.64 -4.10
C SER A 22 -15.77 -4.60 -4.88
N ILE A 23 -14.76 -5.33 -4.44
CA ILE A 23 -13.47 -5.43 -5.18
C ILE A 23 -13.71 -6.04 -6.56
N ILE A 24 -14.48 -7.13 -6.66
CA ILE A 24 -14.75 -7.80 -7.93
C ILE A 24 -15.59 -6.93 -8.88
N MET A 25 -16.54 -6.17 -8.35
CA MET A 25 -17.30 -5.20 -9.15
C MET A 25 -16.39 -4.12 -9.72
N ALA A 26 -15.46 -3.58 -8.92
CA ALA A 26 -14.49 -2.59 -9.38
C ALA A 26 -13.57 -3.16 -10.49
N VAL A 27 -13.06 -4.38 -10.29
CA VAL A 27 -12.24 -5.08 -11.29
C VAL A 27 -13.03 -5.33 -12.57
N ARG A 28 -14.27 -5.79 -12.47
CA ARG A 28 -15.15 -6.02 -13.62
C ARG A 28 -15.38 -4.74 -14.42
N ARG A 29 -15.66 -3.63 -13.73
CA ARG A 29 -15.83 -2.32 -14.38
C ARG A 29 -14.54 -1.89 -15.09
N TYR A 30 -13.39 -2.05 -14.45
CA TYR A 30 -12.11 -1.76 -15.07
C TYR A 30 -11.91 -2.57 -16.36
N CYS A 31 -12.15 -3.88 -16.33
CA CYS A 31 -11.99 -4.77 -17.48
C CYS A 31 -12.99 -4.50 -18.62
N SER A 32 -14.13 -3.85 -18.34
CA SER A 32 -15.09 -3.48 -19.41
C SER A 32 -14.61 -2.31 -20.27
N GLU A 33 -13.70 -1.51 -19.76
CA GLU A 33 -13.19 -0.29 -20.43
C GLU A 33 -11.70 -0.40 -20.81
N ASN A 34 -10.99 -1.38 -20.28
CA ASN A 34 -9.54 -1.50 -20.40
C ASN A 34 -9.11 -2.94 -20.69
N ALA A 35 -7.83 -3.10 -21.06
CA ALA A 35 -7.19 -4.41 -21.12
C ALA A 35 -7.18 -5.08 -19.73
N HIS A 36 -7.01 -6.40 -19.72
CA HIS A 36 -6.90 -7.15 -18.46
C HIS A 36 -5.74 -6.64 -17.61
N PRO A 37 -5.97 -6.44 -16.30
CA PRO A 37 -4.91 -6.01 -15.40
C PRO A 37 -3.85 -7.11 -15.21
N GLU A 38 -2.61 -6.72 -15.02
CA GLU A 38 -1.51 -7.66 -14.76
C GLU A 38 -1.45 -8.08 -13.29
N LYS A 39 -1.93 -7.24 -12.39
CA LYS A 39 -1.97 -7.47 -10.94
C LYS A 39 -3.12 -6.71 -10.30
N LEU A 40 -3.57 -7.16 -9.14
CA LEU A 40 -4.51 -6.45 -8.28
C LEU A 40 -3.78 -5.98 -7.03
N VAL A 41 -3.73 -4.67 -6.79
CA VAL A 41 -3.18 -4.09 -5.56
C VAL A 41 -4.34 -3.57 -4.71
N ILE A 42 -4.40 -4.04 -3.47
CA ILE A 42 -5.42 -3.66 -2.50
C ILE A 42 -4.75 -2.91 -1.34
N HIS A 43 -5.02 -1.61 -1.22
CA HIS A 43 -4.64 -0.86 -0.04
C HIS A 43 -5.70 -1.07 1.05
N PHE A 44 -5.29 -1.71 2.14
CA PHE A 44 -6.22 -2.07 3.20
C PHE A 44 -5.68 -1.71 4.58
N TYR A 45 -6.56 -1.43 5.53
CA TYR A 45 -6.17 -0.98 6.87
C TYR A 45 -5.55 -2.08 7.75
N LYS A 46 -5.69 -3.34 7.32
CA LYS A 46 -5.11 -4.51 7.99
C LYS A 46 -4.66 -5.56 6.98
N THR A 47 -3.89 -6.54 7.42
CA THR A 47 -3.59 -7.73 6.62
C THR A 47 -4.86 -8.57 6.40
N LEU A 48 -4.99 -9.16 5.22
CA LEU A 48 -6.09 -10.08 4.92
C LEU A 48 -5.78 -11.49 5.44
N SER A 49 -6.77 -12.09 6.06
CA SER A 49 -6.76 -13.51 6.38
C SER A 49 -7.08 -14.35 5.14
N LYS A 50 -6.77 -15.65 5.21
CA LYS A 50 -7.13 -16.59 4.12
C LYS A 50 -8.64 -16.61 3.84
N LYS A 51 -9.48 -16.46 4.89
CA LYS A 51 -10.94 -16.41 4.74
C LYS A 51 -11.42 -15.18 3.96
N GLU A 52 -10.71 -14.05 4.09
CA GLU A 52 -11.02 -12.82 3.37
C GLU A 52 -10.46 -12.82 1.94
N LEU A 53 -9.31 -13.46 1.73
CA LEU A 53 -8.68 -13.57 0.41
C LEU A 53 -9.44 -14.51 -0.52
N LYS A 54 -9.89 -15.66 -0.04
CA LYS A 54 -10.50 -16.72 -0.86
C LYS A 54 -11.70 -16.26 -1.69
N PRO A 55 -12.66 -15.46 -1.20
CA PRO A 55 -13.74 -14.90 -2.01
C PRO A 55 -13.23 -13.97 -3.13
N ILE A 56 -12.16 -13.20 -2.89
CA ILE A 56 -11.54 -12.33 -3.90
C ILE A 56 -10.93 -13.18 -5.02
N GLU A 57 -10.13 -14.18 -4.68
CA GLU A 57 -9.54 -15.10 -5.66
C GLU A 57 -10.59 -15.85 -6.47
N SER A 58 -11.64 -16.34 -5.80
CA SER A 58 -12.75 -17.01 -6.48
C SER A 58 -13.50 -16.07 -7.43
N GLY A 59 -13.64 -14.80 -7.06
CA GLY A 59 -14.24 -13.78 -7.91
C GLY A 59 -13.37 -13.47 -9.13
N LEU A 60 -12.06 -13.31 -8.96
CA LEU A 60 -11.11 -13.13 -10.06
C LEU A 60 -11.14 -14.32 -11.04
N ALA A 61 -11.15 -15.54 -10.50
CA ALA A 61 -11.23 -16.75 -11.33
C ALA A 61 -12.53 -16.81 -12.16
N ARG A 62 -13.67 -16.38 -11.60
CA ARG A 62 -14.94 -16.27 -12.35
C ARG A 62 -14.89 -15.24 -13.47
N LEU A 63 -14.06 -14.21 -13.34
CA LEU A 63 -13.81 -13.23 -14.40
C LEU A 63 -12.75 -13.72 -15.42
N GLY A 64 -12.23 -14.95 -15.26
CA GLY A 64 -11.17 -15.49 -16.11
C GLY A 64 -9.78 -14.89 -15.82
N LEU A 65 -9.62 -14.15 -14.72
CA LEU A 65 -8.39 -13.47 -14.36
C LEU A 65 -7.51 -14.37 -13.49
N LYS A 66 -6.32 -14.68 -13.99
CA LYS A 66 -5.27 -15.39 -13.25
C LYS A 66 -4.12 -14.42 -12.97
N ILE A 67 -4.36 -13.47 -12.09
CA ILE A 67 -3.41 -12.42 -11.74
C ILE A 67 -3.00 -12.50 -10.27
N PRO A 68 -1.80 -12.04 -9.91
CA PRO A 68 -1.40 -11.95 -8.52
C PRO A 68 -2.20 -10.88 -7.79
N VAL A 69 -2.40 -11.11 -6.49
CA VAL A 69 -3.03 -10.15 -5.57
C VAL A 69 -1.99 -9.67 -4.56
N VAL A 70 -1.87 -8.37 -4.43
CA VAL A 70 -0.98 -7.74 -3.44
C VAL A 70 -1.82 -6.93 -2.47
N VAL A 71 -1.71 -7.23 -1.18
CA VAL A 71 -2.36 -6.45 -0.13
C VAL A 71 -1.32 -5.59 0.56
N VAL A 72 -1.52 -4.29 0.50
CA VAL A 72 -0.64 -3.30 1.11
C VAL A 72 -1.35 -2.68 2.31
N THR A 73 -0.73 -2.80 3.47
CA THR A 73 -1.23 -2.21 4.71
C THR A 73 -0.25 -1.14 5.18
N VAL A 74 -0.73 0.08 5.32
CA VAL A 74 0.05 1.18 5.88
C VAL A 74 -0.45 1.47 7.28
N ASN A 75 0.41 1.26 8.26
CA ASN A 75 0.10 1.55 9.64
C ASN A 75 0.77 2.89 10.04
N LYS A 76 -0.07 3.89 10.27
CA LYS A 76 0.34 5.20 10.79
C LYS A 76 0.53 5.19 12.32
N SER A 77 0.26 4.07 12.98
CA SER A 77 0.50 3.99 14.41
C SER A 77 1.99 4.16 14.65
N PHE A 78 2.28 5.21 15.36
CA PHE A 78 3.58 5.70 15.74
C PHE A 78 4.40 4.56 16.31
N SER A 79 5.28 4.03 15.52
CA SER A 79 6.36 3.21 16.03
C SER A 79 7.32 4.15 16.77
N GLN A 80 6.88 4.67 17.92
CA GLN A 80 7.74 5.48 18.80
C GLN A 80 8.98 4.70 19.23
N ASP A 81 8.99 3.40 18.97
CA ASP A 81 10.03 2.47 19.41
C ASP A 81 11.19 2.35 18.41
N VAL A 82 11.06 2.95 17.20
CA VAL A 82 12.12 2.86 16.17
C VAL A 82 12.49 4.25 15.70
N LEU A 83 13.71 4.65 16.00
CA LEU A 83 14.39 5.81 15.43
C LEU A 83 15.45 5.32 14.47
N ALA A 84 15.50 5.89 13.28
CA ALA A 84 16.56 5.64 12.31
C ALA A 84 17.33 6.93 12.05
N PHE A 85 18.65 6.82 12.01
CA PHE A 85 19.56 7.93 11.79
C PHE A 85 20.34 7.67 10.50
N ASP A 86 20.39 8.68 9.65
CA ASP A 86 21.27 8.69 8.48
C ASP A 86 22.61 9.29 8.89
N THR A 87 23.62 8.44 9.05
CA THR A 87 24.95 8.86 9.50
C THR A 87 25.73 9.65 8.45
N ASP A 88 25.30 9.58 7.18
CA ASP A 88 25.90 10.30 6.08
C ASP A 88 25.27 11.70 5.90
N SER A 89 24.15 11.96 6.59
CA SER A 89 23.46 13.24 6.58
C SER A 89 23.94 14.13 7.71
N GLU A 90 24.25 15.41 7.42
CA GLU A 90 24.64 16.42 8.41
C GLU A 90 23.61 16.56 9.56
N HIS A 91 22.35 16.32 9.27
CA HIS A 91 21.25 16.43 10.25
C HIS A 91 20.81 15.09 10.82
N LEU A 92 21.47 14.00 10.48
CA LEU A 92 21.13 12.63 10.89
C LEU A 92 19.70 12.20 10.49
N ILE A 93 19.03 12.93 9.63
CA ILE A 93 17.65 12.66 9.20
C ILE A 93 17.68 11.76 7.98
N PRO A 94 16.98 10.61 7.99
CA PRO A 94 16.87 9.75 6.82
C PRO A 94 16.33 10.51 5.61
N ALA A 95 16.88 10.22 4.43
CA ALA A 95 16.40 10.82 3.20
C ALA A 95 14.90 10.53 2.98
N SER A 96 14.16 11.52 2.47
CA SER A 96 12.76 11.33 2.11
C SER A 96 12.64 10.21 1.06
N TYR A 97 11.61 9.37 1.19
CA TYR A 97 11.36 8.21 0.33
C TYR A 97 12.37 7.05 0.49
N SER A 98 13.26 7.12 1.48
CA SER A 98 14.05 5.96 1.85
C SER A 98 13.21 4.93 2.59
N TYR A 99 13.61 3.66 2.53
CA TYR A 99 12.97 2.60 3.27
C TYR A 99 13.98 1.61 3.86
N ILE A 100 13.61 1.02 4.98
CA ILE A 100 14.38 -0.02 5.66
C ILE A 100 13.55 -1.31 5.68
N PRO A 101 14.04 -2.42 5.11
CA PRO A 101 13.37 -3.71 5.24
C PRO A 101 13.52 -4.22 6.68
N VAL A 102 12.39 -4.47 7.35
CA VAL A 102 12.37 -5.08 8.69
C VAL A 102 12.40 -6.61 8.58
N ASN A 103 11.63 -7.12 7.64
CA ASN A 103 11.61 -8.54 7.29
C ASN A 103 11.13 -8.70 5.83
N ARG A 104 10.81 -9.95 5.42
CA ARG A 104 10.43 -10.26 4.04
C ARG A 104 9.16 -9.52 3.54
N THR A 105 8.29 -9.11 4.45
CA THR A 105 6.99 -8.50 4.10
C THR A 105 6.74 -7.16 4.77
N GLN A 106 7.67 -6.66 5.60
CA GLN A 106 7.51 -5.43 6.37
C GLN A 106 8.66 -4.46 6.12
N TYR A 107 8.30 -3.20 5.96
CA TYR A 107 9.21 -2.10 5.64
C TYR A 107 8.90 -0.91 6.52
N LEU A 108 9.93 -0.14 6.88
CA LEU A 108 9.81 1.20 7.45
C LEU A 108 10.06 2.19 6.32
N LEU A 109 9.08 3.01 6.01
CA LEU A 109 9.13 3.99 4.92
C LEU A 109 9.19 5.39 5.52
N PHE A 110 10.18 6.19 5.11
CA PHE A 110 10.36 7.57 5.55
C PHE A 110 9.81 8.52 4.51
N ASN A 111 8.87 9.36 4.92
CA ASN A 111 8.32 10.43 4.08
C ASN A 111 8.43 11.76 4.84
N ASN A 112 9.49 12.51 4.59
CA ASN A 112 9.79 13.76 5.29
C ASN A 112 9.02 14.95 4.70
N SER A 113 8.36 14.80 3.56
CA SER A 113 7.56 15.87 2.95
C SER A 113 6.36 16.29 3.81
N LEU A 114 6.01 15.48 4.82
CA LEU A 114 4.99 15.81 5.81
C LEU A 114 5.48 16.78 6.90
N THR A 115 6.79 17.09 6.95
CA THR A 115 7.39 17.96 7.96
C THR A 115 7.81 19.32 7.39
N ASP A 116 7.56 19.55 6.11
CA ASP A 116 7.93 20.78 5.41
C ASP A 116 6.91 21.91 5.70
N ASP A 117 6.63 22.12 6.98
CA ASP A 117 5.97 23.33 7.44
C ASP A 117 7.04 24.44 7.47
N THR A 118 7.01 25.30 6.47
CA THR A 118 7.94 26.42 6.25
C THR A 118 7.86 27.49 7.33
N SER A 119 7.14 27.27 8.42
CA SER A 119 7.16 28.13 9.59
C SER A 119 8.50 27.97 10.32
N LYS A 120 9.33 28.99 10.24
CA LYS A 120 10.70 29.08 10.79
C LYS A 120 10.82 28.87 12.30
N GLU A 121 9.76 28.55 13.01
CA GLU A 121 9.72 28.53 14.49
C GLU A 121 9.41 27.18 15.14
N THR A 122 9.05 26.16 14.39
CA THR A 122 8.84 24.84 15.00
C THR A 122 10.10 23.98 14.90
N PRO A 123 10.57 23.39 16.02
CA PRO A 123 11.70 22.47 15.96
C PRO A 123 11.36 21.35 14.97
N ARG A 124 12.25 21.10 13.99
CA ARG A 124 12.12 20.03 13.01
C ARG A 124 11.85 18.74 13.77
N ARG A 125 10.63 18.24 13.67
CA ARG A 125 10.28 16.97 14.28
C ARG A 125 11.00 15.88 13.50
N PHE A 126 11.65 14.99 14.22
CA PHE A 126 12.29 13.83 13.64
C PHE A 126 11.21 12.99 12.93
N PRO A 127 11.41 12.62 11.64
CA PRO A 127 10.37 11.89 10.90
C PRO A 127 10.21 10.49 11.48
N PHE A 128 8.98 10.14 11.85
CA PHE A 128 8.65 8.78 12.22
C PHE A 128 8.37 7.95 10.96
N PRO A 129 8.92 6.74 10.86
CA PRO A 129 8.66 5.88 9.72
C PRO A 129 7.22 5.38 9.71
N MET A 130 6.64 5.28 8.52
CA MET A 130 5.42 4.52 8.31
C MET A 130 5.75 3.03 8.23
N LYS A 131 5.04 2.21 8.98
CA LYS A 131 5.16 0.76 8.86
C LYS A 131 4.29 0.28 7.70
N VAL A 132 4.94 -0.24 6.67
CA VAL A 132 4.28 -0.81 5.50
C VAL A 132 4.40 -2.32 5.56
N SER A 133 3.28 -3.03 5.41
CA SER A 133 3.25 -4.48 5.28
C SER A 133 2.70 -4.87 3.90
N MET A 134 3.34 -5.81 3.22
CA MET A 134 2.93 -6.30 1.92
C MET A 134 2.70 -7.81 1.98
N GLN A 135 1.51 -8.25 1.60
CA GLN A 135 1.18 -9.65 1.38
C GLN A 135 1.06 -9.86 -0.13
N TYR A 136 1.89 -10.72 -0.69
CA TYR A 136 1.85 -11.08 -2.11
C TYR A 136 1.34 -12.50 -2.27
N PHE A 137 0.30 -12.66 -3.06
CA PHE A 137 -0.30 -13.94 -3.40
C PHE A 137 -0.17 -14.15 -4.91
N ALA A 138 0.62 -15.13 -5.31
CA ALA A 138 0.66 -15.54 -6.71
C ALA A 138 -0.71 -16.05 -7.16
N ALA A 139 -1.01 -15.95 -8.43
CA ALA A 139 -2.29 -16.39 -8.98
C ALA A 139 -2.61 -17.85 -8.58
N GLY A 140 -3.72 -18.04 -7.85
CA GLY A 140 -4.15 -19.33 -7.35
C GLY A 140 -3.38 -19.86 -6.12
N SER A 141 -2.59 -19.02 -5.46
CA SER A 141 -1.84 -19.38 -4.24
C SER A 141 -2.47 -18.75 -3.00
N GLU A 142 -2.82 -19.58 -2.02
CA GLU A 142 -3.28 -19.12 -0.70
C GLU A 142 -2.11 -18.72 0.24
N VAL A 143 -0.87 -18.88 -0.21
CA VAL A 143 0.32 -18.62 0.60
C VAL A 143 0.92 -17.28 0.19
N SER A 144 1.00 -16.38 1.16
CA SER A 144 1.70 -15.11 0.96
C SER A 144 3.20 -15.34 0.89
N THR A 145 3.80 -14.77 -0.16
CA THR A 145 5.25 -14.75 -0.35
C THR A 145 5.78 -13.31 -0.37
N GLN A 146 7.07 -13.17 -0.56
CA GLN A 146 7.69 -11.85 -0.74
C GLN A 146 7.48 -11.39 -2.19
N PRO A 147 7.02 -10.15 -2.42
CA PRO A 147 6.99 -9.58 -3.78
C PRO A 147 8.41 -9.42 -4.32
N GLU A 148 8.55 -9.46 -5.64
CA GLU A 148 9.81 -9.19 -6.34
C GLU A 148 10.36 -7.78 -6.02
N ALA A 149 11.67 -7.58 -6.19
CA ALA A 149 12.35 -6.34 -5.81
C ALA A 149 11.74 -5.11 -6.51
N ASP A 150 11.53 -5.19 -7.81
CA ASP A 150 10.98 -4.09 -8.60
C ASP A 150 9.55 -3.76 -8.20
N MET A 151 8.72 -4.77 -7.96
CA MET A 151 7.36 -4.58 -7.46
C MET A 151 7.34 -3.92 -6.08
N ARG A 152 8.27 -4.27 -5.20
CA ARG A 152 8.37 -3.62 -3.87
C ARG A 152 8.67 -2.14 -4.00
N VAL A 153 9.65 -1.79 -4.81
CA VAL A 153 10.04 -0.39 -5.05
C VAL A 153 8.88 0.37 -5.68
N GLU A 154 8.21 -0.20 -6.66
CA GLU A 154 7.02 0.39 -7.29
C GLU A 154 5.93 0.68 -6.25
N LEU A 155 5.58 -0.29 -5.40
CA LEU A 155 4.52 -0.13 -4.40
C LEU A 155 4.88 0.88 -3.31
N LEU A 156 6.13 0.89 -2.83
CA LEU A 156 6.60 1.89 -1.88
C LEU A 156 6.56 3.30 -2.48
N SER A 157 6.96 3.44 -3.73
CA SER A 157 6.87 4.71 -4.47
C SER A 157 5.42 5.18 -4.64
N GLN A 158 4.48 4.27 -4.93
CA GLN A 158 3.06 4.58 -4.99
C GLN A 158 2.51 5.09 -3.65
N ILE A 159 2.89 4.46 -2.53
CA ILE A 159 2.49 4.91 -1.18
C ILE A 159 2.97 6.35 -0.92
N CYS A 160 4.21 6.65 -1.27
CA CYS A 160 4.75 8.01 -1.14
C CYS A 160 3.96 9.02 -1.99
N SER A 161 3.64 8.66 -3.22
CA SER A 161 2.86 9.53 -4.11
C SER A 161 1.45 9.77 -3.59
N PHE A 162 0.76 8.73 -3.11
CA PHE A 162 -0.56 8.86 -2.50
C PHE A 162 -0.55 9.70 -1.22
N SER A 163 0.49 9.60 -0.42
CA SER A 163 0.60 10.40 0.80
C SER A 163 0.67 11.90 0.51
N GLN A 164 1.27 12.29 -0.60
CA GLN A 164 1.31 13.70 -1.04
C GLN A 164 -0.06 14.22 -1.50
N LEU A 165 -0.85 13.38 -2.17
CA LEU A 165 -2.17 13.77 -2.66
C LEU A 165 -3.18 13.93 -1.52
N TYR A 166 -3.10 13.08 -0.51
CA TYR A 166 -4.08 13.03 0.58
C TYR A 166 -4.01 14.25 1.53
N TRP A 167 -2.84 14.83 1.73
CA TRP A 167 -2.64 15.93 2.70
C TRP A 167 -2.93 17.32 2.16
N LYS A 168 -3.09 17.47 0.84
CA LYS A 168 -3.44 18.76 0.23
C LYS A 168 -4.95 18.97 0.05
N SER A 169 -5.76 17.97 0.37
CA SER A 169 -7.21 17.97 0.15
C SER A 169 -8.04 18.06 1.44
N VAL A 170 -7.42 18.40 2.57
CA VAL A 170 -8.12 18.68 3.86
C VAL A 170 -7.82 20.06 4.33
#